data_b834205db91268513bdba64db33b8972
#
_entry.id   b834205db91268513bdba64db33b8972
#
_cell.length_a   1.000
_cell.length_b   1.000
_cell.length_c   1.000
_cell.angle_alpha   90.00
_cell.angle_beta   90.00
_cell.angle_gamma   90.00
#
_symmetry.space_group_name_H-M   'P 1'
#
loop_
_entity.id
_entity.type
_entity.pdbx_description
1 polymer ?
#
loop_
_entity_poly.entity_id
_entity_poly.type
_entity_poly.pdbx_seq_one_letter_code
_entity_poly.pdbx_strand_id
1 'polypeptide(L)'
;MPTTLKEGYIKDYISDLEVRVTPEELEAVQVFSKQLVEDYDYPKDHIQTRPQWRVKSRPSDTKNEYPVDIAVFSDSKKDENSIYIIVECKKKTRKDGITQLKNYLTFSTAYLGVWFNGEERVFLKKTEKEGKVLFEEIPNIPQYGQRLEDIGKFKKRDLKTPHNLKVIFKAIRNHLAGNTIGATRDEILAQQLINLIFCKIYDEKFTKPDEVVTFRAGINESATEVTKRITELFEKVKSKYKEVIDFSDSISLDSKSVLYVVGELQNYSITTSERDAVADAFETFIGYALKGGQGQFFTPRNVVNLIIKIIDPKPDELLIDPACGSGGFLVESLKHIWSSLEQQAKEFNWSELALTEEKTAVAIHNIRGIEKDEFLSKVTKA
;
A
#
# COMPACT_ATOMS: atom_id res chain seq x y z
N MET A 1 9.62 9.67 -36.91
CA MET A 1 8.20 9.31 -37.00
C MET A 1 7.88 8.47 -35.79
N PRO A 2 6.83 8.71 -35.02
CA PRO A 2 6.46 7.80 -33.92
C PRO A 2 6.05 6.46 -34.56
N THR A 3 6.80 5.42 -34.24
CA THR A 3 6.49 4.04 -34.64
C THR A 3 5.16 3.66 -33.98
N THR A 4 4.12 3.52 -34.80
CA THR A 4 2.83 2.97 -34.34
C THR A 4 3.05 1.54 -33.88
N LEU A 5 2.75 1.26 -32.60
CA LEU A 5 2.78 -0.08 -32.03
C LEU A 5 1.89 -1.03 -32.86
N LYS A 6 2.31 -2.27 -33.01
CA LYS A 6 1.47 -3.32 -33.61
C LYS A 6 0.21 -3.53 -32.77
N GLU A 7 -0.91 -3.78 -33.44
CA GLU A 7 -2.15 -4.13 -32.75
C GLU A 7 -1.96 -5.36 -31.85
N GLY A 8 -2.40 -5.29 -30.60
CA GLY A 8 -2.20 -6.33 -29.60
C GLY A 8 -0.79 -6.37 -28.96
N TYR A 9 0.03 -5.33 -29.14
CA TYR A 9 1.33 -5.17 -28.48
C TYR A 9 1.37 -3.89 -27.65
N ILE A 10 2.20 -3.92 -26.61
CA ILE A 10 2.55 -2.76 -25.78
C ILE A 10 4.06 -2.59 -25.74
N LYS A 11 4.50 -1.42 -25.32
CA LYS A 11 5.91 -1.16 -25.05
C LYS A 11 6.25 -1.63 -23.63
N ASP A 12 7.22 -2.53 -23.52
CA ASP A 12 7.72 -2.97 -22.21
C ASP A 12 8.37 -1.81 -21.46
N TYR A 13 7.98 -1.63 -20.19
CA TYR A 13 8.40 -0.47 -19.38
C TYR A 13 9.91 -0.41 -19.12
N ILE A 14 10.58 -1.57 -19.06
CA ILE A 14 12.02 -1.66 -18.77
C ILE A 14 12.85 -1.65 -20.08
N SER A 15 12.56 -2.55 -21.00
CA SER A 15 13.38 -2.79 -22.18
C SER A 15 13.04 -1.91 -23.38
N ASP A 16 11.91 -1.22 -23.31
CA ASP A 16 11.33 -0.47 -24.44
C ASP A 16 10.96 -1.33 -25.69
N LEU A 17 11.08 -2.65 -25.62
CA LEU A 17 10.71 -3.56 -26.71
C LEU A 17 9.20 -3.76 -26.78
N GLU A 18 8.71 -4.10 -27.98
CA GLU A 18 7.31 -4.47 -28.17
C GLU A 18 7.05 -5.87 -27.61
N VAL A 19 6.08 -6.00 -26.70
CA VAL A 19 5.66 -7.26 -26.11
C VAL A 19 4.18 -7.50 -26.34
N ARG A 20 3.79 -8.75 -26.52
CA ARG A 20 2.40 -9.12 -26.75
C ARG A 20 1.57 -8.82 -25.49
N VAL A 21 0.40 -8.24 -25.70
CA VAL A 21 -0.57 -7.99 -24.64
C VAL A 21 -1.15 -9.32 -24.16
N THR A 22 -0.91 -9.64 -22.88
CA THR A 22 -1.55 -10.73 -22.16
C THR A 22 -2.02 -10.21 -20.79
N PRO A 23 -3.00 -10.85 -20.14
CA PRO A 23 -3.38 -10.44 -18.77
C PRO A 23 -2.21 -10.45 -17.78
N GLU A 24 -1.32 -11.44 -17.89
CA GLU A 24 -0.12 -11.55 -17.05
C GLU A 24 0.84 -10.38 -17.29
N GLU A 25 1.07 -10.03 -18.57
CA GLU A 25 1.92 -8.92 -18.95
C GLU A 25 1.39 -7.59 -18.41
N LEU A 26 0.11 -7.28 -18.67
CA LEU A 26 -0.51 -6.01 -18.27
C LEU A 26 -0.71 -5.87 -16.76
N GLU A 27 -1.12 -6.95 -16.10
CA GLU A 27 -1.59 -6.90 -14.72
C GLU A 27 -0.47 -7.21 -13.71
N ALA A 28 0.58 -7.91 -14.12
CA ALA A 28 1.66 -8.31 -13.23
C ALA A 28 3.03 -7.80 -13.68
N VAL A 29 3.52 -8.21 -14.87
CA VAL A 29 4.91 -7.90 -15.28
C VAL A 29 5.13 -6.38 -15.37
N GLN A 30 4.28 -5.66 -16.11
CA GLN A 30 4.43 -4.22 -16.29
C GLN A 30 4.20 -3.46 -14.98
N VAL A 31 3.24 -3.91 -14.16
CA VAL A 31 2.93 -3.27 -12.88
C VAL A 31 4.10 -3.41 -11.91
N PHE A 32 4.64 -4.63 -11.74
CA PHE A 32 5.74 -4.83 -10.80
C PHE A 32 7.07 -4.23 -11.30
N SER A 33 7.32 -4.25 -12.63
CA SER A 33 8.45 -3.55 -13.24
C SER A 33 8.44 -2.06 -12.91
N LYS A 34 7.26 -1.44 -12.97
CA LYS A 34 7.08 -0.03 -12.61
C LYS A 34 7.32 0.20 -11.11
N GLN A 35 6.80 -0.66 -10.24
CA GLN A 35 7.02 -0.59 -8.80
C GLN A 35 8.51 -0.72 -8.45
N LEU A 36 9.25 -1.63 -9.08
CA LEU A 36 10.69 -1.75 -8.86
C LEU A 36 11.44 -0.45 -9.11
N VAL A 37 11.06 0.31 -10.15
CA VAL A 37 11.70 1.59 -10.47
C VAL A 37 11.18 2.72 -9.59
N GLU A 38 9.85 2.85 -9.44
CA GLU A 38 9.22 4.03 -8.82
C GLU A 38 9.14 3.94 -7.28
N ASP A 39 8.90 2.73 -6.74
CA ASP A 39 8.74 2.54 -5.30
C ASP A 39 10.01 2.00 -4.63
N TYR A 40 10.78 1.15 -5.34
CA TYR A 40 12.00 0.53 -4.79
C TYR A 40 13.31 1.17 -5.31
N ASP A 41 13.26 2.18 -6.18
CA ASP A 41 14.39 2.94 -6.75
C ASP A 41 15.39 2.11 -7.56
N TYR A 42 15.05 0.91 -8.01
CA TYR A 42 15.97 0.15 -8.85
C TYR A 42 16.14 0.82 -10.22
N PRO A 43 17.39 1.13 -10.63
CA PRO A 43 17.67 1.68 -11.95
C PRO A 43 17.16 0.73 -13.05
N LYS A 44 16.59 1.26 -14.13
CA LYS A 44 16.11 0.42 -15.24
C LYS A 44 17.20 -0.46 -15.87
N ASP A 45 18.45 0.02 -15.90
CA ASP A 45 19.60 -0.71 -16.38
C ASP A 45 20.06 -1.86 -15.46
N HIS A 46 19.51 -1.94 -14.23
CA HIS A 46 19.68 -3.07 -13.32
C HIS A 46 18.54 -4.10 -13.41
N ILE A 47 17.55 -3.86 -14.25
CA ILE A 47 16.39 -4.74 -14.41
C ILE A 47 16.39 -5.33 -15.82
N GLN A 48 15.99 -6.58 -15.95
CA GLN A 48 15.81 -7.25 -17.25
C GLN A 48 14.45 -7.95 -17.31
N THR A 49 13.68 -7.60 -18.33
CA THR A 49 12.38 -8.19 -18.67
C THR A 49 12.44 -8.85 -20.03
N ARG A 50 13.05 -8.16 -20.99
CA ARG A 50 13.17 -8.63 -22.39
C ARG A 50 14.58 -8.32 -22.95
N PRO A 51 15.24 -9.28 -23.63
CA PRO A 51 14.89 -10.69 -23.61
C PRO A 51 14.89 -11.25 -22.18
N GLN A 52 14.00 -12.22 -21.88
CA GLN A 52 13.92 -12.78 -20.53
C GLN A 52 15.26 -13.38 -20.10
N TRP A 53 15.64 -13.12 -18.84
CA TRP A 53 16.74 -13.83 -18.20
C TRP A 53 16.41 -15.30 -18.08
N ARG A 54 17.39 -16.18 -18.23
CA ARG A 54 17.20 -17.63 -18.18
C ARG A 54 18.02 -18.25 -17.07
N VAL A 55 17.34 -18.95 -16.18
CA VAL A 55 17.96 -19.72 -15.11
C VAL A 55 18.22 -21.13 -15.61
N LYS A 56 19.45 -21.63 -15.43
CA LYS A 56 19.87 -22.97 -15.83
C LYS A 56 19.71 -23.93 -14.66
N SER A 57 19.17 -25.13 -14.89
CA SER A 57 19.08 -26.16 -13.86
C SER A 57 20.45 -26.74 -13.46
N ARG A 58 21.43 -26.66 -14.37
CA ARG A 58 22.87 -26.94 -14.12
C ARG A 58 23.73 -26.00 -14.97
N PRO A 59 24.92 -25.58 -14.50
CA PRO A 59 25.79 -24.68 -15.26
C PRO A 59 26.12 -25.15 -16.68
N SER A 60 26.15 -26.47 -16.89
CA SER A 60 26.42 -27.11 -18.17
C SER A 60 25.19 -27.33 -19.07
N ASP A 61 23.99 -27.04 -18.56
CA ASP A 61 22.75 -27.25 -19.31
C ASP A 61 22.57 -26.19 -20.40
N THR A 62 22.50 -26.64 -21.65
CA THR A 62 22.16 -25.79 -22.80
C THR A 62 20.70 -25.94 -23.23
N LYS A 63 19.99 -26.92 -22.69
CA LYS A 63 18.57 -27.25 -23.06
C LYS A 63 17.57 -27.04 -21.97
N ASN A 64 17.96 -27.00 -20.68
CA ASN A 64 17.08 -26.84 -19.54
C ASN A 64 17.23 -25.43 -18.95
N GLU A 65 16.88 -24.43 -19.74
CA GLU A 65 16.87 -23.03 -19.35
C GLU A 65 15.43 -22.58 -19.15
N TYR A 66 15.15 -21.97 -18.01
CA TYR A 66 13.82 -21.49 -17.65
C TYR A 66 13.79 -19.96 -17.68
N PRO A 67 12.93 -19.36 -18.50
CA PRO A 67 12.80 -17.91 -18.54
C PRO A 67 12.13 -17.40 -17.25
N VAL A 68 12.67 -16.33 -16.68
CA VAL A 68 12.06 -15.60 -15.56
C VAL A 68 11.39 -14.32 -16.09
N ASP A 69 10.34 -13.90 -15.43
CA ASP A 69 9.57 -12.74 -15.93
C ASP A 69 10.31 -11.44 -15.72
N ILE A 70 10.90 -11.24 -14.54
CA ILE A 70 11.74 -10.08 -14.24
C ILE A 70 12.97 -10.55 -13.45
N ALA A 71 14.15 -10.15 -13.88
CA ALA A 71 15.39 -10.32 -13.15
C ALA A 71 15.94 -8.96 -12.72
N VAL A 72 16.35 -8.84 -11.44
CA VAL A 72 16.98 -7.63 -10.89
C VAL A 72 18.42 -7.96 -10.51
N PHE A 73 19.33 -7.11 -10.86
CA PHE A 73 20.76 -7.28 -10.68
C PHE A 73 21.33 -6.25 -9.72
N SER A 74 22.39 -6.60 -9.02
CA SER A 74 23.11 -5.68 -8.14
C SER A 74 23.88 -4.60 -8.92
N ASP A 75 24.16 -4.85 -10.21
CA ASP A 75 24.85 -3.92 -11.10
C ASP A 75 24.28 -3.97 -12.53
N SER A 76 24.72 -3.05 -13.39
CA SER A 76 24.27 -2.94 -14.77
C SER A 76 24.89 -3.96 -15.74
N LYS A 77 25.85 -4.80 -15.30
CA LYS A 77 26.47 -5.83 -16.15
C LYS A 77 25.52 -6.99 -16.43
N LYS A 78 24.58 -7.24 -15.53
CA LYS A 78 23.53 -8.26 -15.68
C LYS A 78 24.10 -9.65 -15.95
N ASP A 79 25.05 -10.09 -15.13
CA ASP A 79 25.59 -11.43 -15.20
C ASP A 79 25.04 -12.37 -14.12
N GLU A 80 25.38 -13.65 -14.18
CA GLU A 80 24.88 -14.67 -13.26
C GLU A 80 25.33 -14.43 -11.81
N ASN A 81 26.43 -13.74 -11.58
CA ASN A 81 26.93 -13.44 -10.24
C ASN A 81 26.29 -12.19 -9.66
N SER A 82 25.75 -11.32 -10.48
CA SER A 82 25.11 -10.06 -10.07
C SER A 82 23.60 -10.16 -9.93
N ILE A 83 22.96 -11.30 -10.30
CA ILE A 83 21.53 -11.48 -10.11
C ILE A 83 21.17 -11.47 -8.63
N TYR A 84 20.21 -10.60 -8.27
CA TYR A 84 19.89 -10.28 -6.90
C TYR A 84 18.47 -10.72 -6.51
N ILE A 85 17.48 -10.37 -7.36
CA ILE A 85 16.07 -10.73 -7.16
C ILE A 85 15.53 -11.39 -8.41
N ILE A 86 14.76 -12.46 -8.25
CA ILE A 86 13.98 -13.09 -9.30
C ILE A 86 12.50 -12.84 -9.02
N VAL A 87 11.76 -12.38 -10.03
CA VAL A 87 10.30 -12.18 -9.93
C VAL A 87 9.59 -13.14 -10.87
N GLU A 88 8.66 -13.88 -10.32
CA GLU A 88 7.73 -14.75 -11.04
C GLU A 88 6.35 -14.09 -11.04
N CYS A 89 5.82 -13.78 -12.21
CA CYS A 89 4.54 -13.16 -12.40
C CYS A 89 3.48 -14.17 -12.85
N LYS A 90 2.24 -13.94 -12.43
CA LYS A 90 1.08 -14.73 -12.84
C LYS A 90 -0.11 -13.80 -13.09
N LYS A 91 -1.06 -14.23 -13.90
CA LYS A 91 -2.34 -13.54 -14.02
C LYS A 91 -3.14 -13.65 -12.72
N LYS A 92 -3.99 -12.67 -12.43
CA LYS A 92 -4.78 -12.54 -11.18
C LYS A 92 -5.49 -13.80 -10.69
N THR A 93 -5.96 -14.64 -11.62
CA THR A 93 -6.70 -15.85 -11.28
C THR A 93 -5.82 -17.02 -10.86
N ARG A 94 -4.49 -16.90 -10.94
CA ARG A 94 -3.54 -17.97 -10.63
C ARG A 94 -2.81 -17.67 -9.32
N LYS A 95 -2.77 -18.69 -8.45
CA LYS A 95 -2.02 -18.68 -7.19
C LYS A 95 -0.83 -19.65 -7.18
N ASP A 96 -0.61 -20.37 -8.29
CA ASP A 96 0.56 -21.22 -8.51
C ASP A 96 1.78 -20.36 -8.90
N GLY A 97 2.95 -20.97 -8.94
CA GLY A 97 4.19 -20.30 -9.33
C GLY A 97 5.19 -20.12 -8.19
N ILE A 98 4.76 -20.19 -6.92
CA ILE A 98 5.69 -20.11 -5.77
C ILE A 98 6.71 -21.26 -5.82
N THR A 99 6.29 -22.47 -6.18
CA THR A 99 7.19 -23.62 -6.36
C THR A 99 8.16 -23.39 -7.52
N GLN A 100 7.70 -22.79 -8.62
CA GLN A 100 8.51 -22.41 -9.76
C GLN A 100 9.55 -21.37 -9.35
N LEU A 101 9.16 -20.33 -8.62
CA LEU A 101 10.07 -19.31 -8.08
C LEU A 101 11.13 -19.94 -7.16
N LYS A 102 10.74 -20.85 -6.25
CA LYS A 102 11.70 -21.57 -5.38
C LYS A 102 12.71 -22.38 -6.19
N ASN A 103 12.29 -23.02 -7.28
CA ASN A 103 13.20 -23.73 -8.18
C ASN A 103 14.18 -22.76 -8.86
N TYR A 104 13.72 -21.61 -9.36
CA TYR A 104 14.59 -20.60 -9.95
C TYR A 104 15.63 -20.08 -8.94
N LEU A 105 15.21 -19.81 -7.72
CA LEU A 105 16.11 -19.38 -6.64
C LEU A 105 17.13 -20.48 -6.30
N THR A 106 16.71 -21.74 -6.31
CA THR A 106 17.61 -22.88 -6.03
C THR A 106 18.72 -22.98 -7.06
N PHE A 107 18.42 -22.73 -8.34
CA PHE A 107 19.36 -22.88 -9.45
C PHE A 107 20.13 -21.60 -9.82
N SER A 108 19.90 -20.49 -9.13
CA SER A 108 20.55 -19.20 -9.37
C SER A 108 21.32 -18.73 -8.14
N THR A 109 22.17 -17.73 -8.33
CA THR A 109 22.84 -17.03 -7.22
C THR A 109 21.94 -16.04 -6.51
N ALA A 110 20.76 -15.70 -7.08
CA ALA A 110 19.78 -14.84 -6.45
C ALA A 110 19.33 -15.40 -5.10
N TYR A 111 19.23 -14.56 -4.10
CA TYR A 111 18.77 -14.96 -2.77
C TYR A 111 17.44 -14.33 -2.36
N LEU A 112 16.89 -13.45 -3.17
CA LEU A 112 15.55 -12.90 -3.01
C LEU A 112 14.65 -13.31 -4.15
N GLY A 113 13.40 -13.61 -3.84
CA GLY A 113 12.37 -13.93 -4.81
C GLY A 113 11.08 -13.18 -4.54
N VAL A 114 10.38 -12.83 -5.60
CA VAL A 114 9.05 -12.22 -5.52
C VAL A 114 8.10 -13.03 -6.39
N TRP A 115 7.00 -13.45 -5.83
CA TRP A 115 5.86 -13.91 -6.58
C TRP A 115 4.79 -12.83 -6.59
N PHE A 116 4.24 -12.52 -7.76
CA PHE A 116 3.25 -11.45 -7.93
C PHE A 116 2.24 -11.79 -9.01
N ASN A 117 0.94 -11.54 -8.74
CA ASN A 117 -0.13 -11.80 -9.72
C ASN A 117 -0.98 -10.55 -10.03
N GLY A 118 -0.49 -9.36 -9.69
CA GLY A 118 -1.23 -8.12 -9.87
C GLY A 118 -2.18 -7.78 -8.70
N GLU A 119 -2.44 -8.72 -7.79
CA GLU A 119 -3.32 -8.54 -6.64
C GLU A 119 -2.69 -9.02 -5.32
N GLU A 120 -1.92 -10.10 -5.37
CA GLU A 120 -1.23 -10.68 -4.21
C GLU A 120 0.27 -10.76 -4.52
N ARG A 121 1.08 -10.69 -3.49
CA ARG A 121 2.53 -10.86 -3.58
C ARG A 121 3.10 -11.61 -2.38
N VAL A 122 4.18 -12.32 -2.62
CA VAL A 122 4.94 -13.05 -1.59
C VAL A 122 6.42 -12.74 -1.83
N PHE A 123 7.10 -12.34 -0.77
CA PHE A 123 8.55 -12.10 -0.80
C PHE A 123 9.26 -13.25 -0.11
N LEU A 124 10.24 -13.83 -0.76
CA LEU A 124 11.01 -14.98 -0.29
C LEU A 124 12.49 -14.63 -0.16
N LYS A 125 13.09 -15.06 0.94
CA LYS A 125 14.53 -15.07 1.15
C LYS A 125 15.02 -16.51 1.07
N LYS A 126 16.03 -16.76 0.23
CA LYS A 126 16.75 -18.02 0.19
C LYS A 126 17.85 -18.00 1.24
N THR A 127 17.93 -19.05 2.04
CA THR A 127 19.03 -19.29 2.98
C THR A 127 19.56 -20.72 2.77
N GLU A 128 20.82 -20.94 3.09
CA GLU A 128 21.42 -22.27 3.05
C GLU A 128 21.86 -22.67 4.45
N LYS A 129 21.33 -23.79 4.94
CA LYS A 129 21.73 -24.37 6.23
C LYS A 129 22.00 -25.85 6.05
N GLU A 130 23.17 -26.30 6.49
CA GLU A 130 23.58 -27.72 6.44
C GLU A 130 23.46 -28.32 5.02
N GLY A 131 23.81 -27.55 3.99
CA GLY A 131 23.71 -27.98 2.59
C GLY A 131 22.28 -28.08 2.02
N LYS A 132 21.28 -27.62 2.79
CA LYS A 132 19.88 -27.56 2.34
C LYS A 132 19.47 -26.12 2.07
N VAL A 133 18.85 -25.90 0.92
CA VAL A 133 18.24 -24.62 0.58
C VAL A 133 16.90 -24.51 1.29
N LEU A 134 16.74 -23.43 2.05
CA LEU A 134 15.50 -23.07 2.77
C LEU A 134 14.97 -21.75 2.24
N PHE A 135 13.66 -21.60 2.32
CA PHE A 135 12.97 -20.38 1.91
C PHE A 135 12.17 -19.83 3.07
N GLU A 136 12.43 -18.58 3.41
CA GLU A 136 11.71 -17.84 4.45
C GLU A 136 10.89 -16.74 3.80
N GLU A 137 9.64 -16.60 4.21
CA GLU A 137 8.83 -15.46 3.81
C GLU A 137 9.27 -14.23 4.60
N ILE A 138 9.48 -13.13 3.90
CA ILE A 138 9.95 -11.87 4.47
C ILE A 138 8.92 -10.76 4.23
N PRO A 139 8.86 -9.71 5.07
CA PRO A 139 7.83 -8.68 4.97
C PRO A 139 7.94 -7.81 3.71
N ASN A 140 9.13 -7.67 3.12
CA ASN A 140 9.36 -6.90 1.91
C ASN A 140 10.75 -7.17 1.32
N ILE A 141 11.03 -6.67 0.11
CA ILE A 141 12.38 -6.59 -0.47
C ILE A 141 13.04 -5.25 -0.13
N PRO A 142 14.39 -5.15 -0.12
CA PRO A 142 15.07 -3.88 0.14
C PRO A 142 14.89 -2.91 -1.03
N GLN A 143 14.97 -1.62 -0.76
CA GLN A 143 15.12 -0.59 -1.78
C GLN A 143 16.54 -0.65 -2.37
N TYR A 144 16.74 -0.10 -3.57
CA TYR A 144 18.06 -0.01 -4.17
C TYR A 144 19.06 0.69 -3.24
N GLY A 145 20.22 0.07 -3.02
CA GLY A 145 21.24 0.56 -2.09
C GLY A 145 20.96 0.27 -0.60
N GLN A 146 19.79 -0.25 -0.25
CA GLN A 146 19.49 -0.70 1.10
C GLN A 146 19.97 -2.13 1.34
N ARG A 147 20.55 -2.39 2.50
CA ARG A 147 20.89 -3.76 2.90
C ARG A 147 19.66 -4.49 3.40
N LEU A 148 19.63 -5.80 3.23
CA LEU A 148 18.52 -6.64 3.64
C LEU A 148 18.19 -6.50 5.14
N GLU A 149 19.21 -6.39 5.99
CA GLU A 149 19.09 -6.25 7.44
C GLU A 149 18.50 -4.90 7.88
N ASP A 150 18.41 -3.94 6.98
CA ASP A 150 17.89 -2.60 7.26
C ASP A 150 16.39 -2.50 6.92
N ILE A 151 15.79 -3.55 6.37
CA ILE A 151 14.32 -3.63 6.24
C ILE A 151 13.68 -3.49 7.62
N GLY A 152 12.71 -2.60 7.72
CA GLY A 152 12.04 -2.28 8.98
C GLY A 152 12.81 -1.32 9.89
N LYS A 153 13.89 -0.68 9.41
CA LYS A 153 14.63 0.36 10.16
C LYS A 153 14.47 1.75 9.50
N PHE A 154 13.29 2.01 8.94
CA PHE A 154 13.02 3.29 8.26
C PHE A 154 12.89 4.42 9.27
N LYS A 155 13.61 5.53 9.04
CA LYS A 155 13.33 6.80 9.70
C LYS A 155 12.10 7.44 9.06
N LYS A 156 11.39 8.27 9.80
CA LYS A 156 10.21 8.97 9.26
C LYS A 156 10.53 9.73 7.95
N ARG A 157 11.69 10.40 7.88
CA ARG A 157 12.10 11.15 6.69
C ARG A 157 12.37 10.29 5.45
N ASP A 158 12.60 8.98 5.65
CA ASP A 158 12.92 8.03 4.57
C ASP A 158 11.63 7.40 3.97
N LEU A 159 10.48 7.69 4.58
CA LEU A 159 9.19 7.23 4.06
C LEU A 159 8.85 7.96 2.75
N LYS A 160 8.36 7.22 1.78
CA LYS A 160 8.02 7.71 0.45
C LYS A 160 6.53 7.93 0.29
N THR A 161 6.15 8.91 -0.51
CA THR A 161 4.77 9.04 -0.98
C THR A 161 4.47 7.90 -1.95
N PRO A 162 3.44 7.07 -1.72
CA PRO A 162 3.10 5.98 -2.62
C PRO A 162 2.56 6.51 -3.96
N HIS A 163 3.02 5.94 -5.07
CA HIS A 163 2.53 6.32 -6.40
C HIS A 163 1.10 5.82 -6.66
N ASN A 164 0.73 4.68 -6.07
CA ASN A 164 -0.61 4.12 -6.25
C ASN A 164 -1.11 3.40 -4.99
N LEU A 165 -1.58 4.17 -4.03
CA LEU A 165 -2.11 3.65 -2.76
C LEU A 165 -3.31 2.69 -2.95
N LYS A 166 -4.11 2.92 -3.99
CA LYS A 166 -5.26 2.07 -4.34
C LYS A 166 -4.85 0.63 -4.69
N VAL A 167 -3.75 0.46 -5.41
CA VAL A 167 -3.22 -0.88 -5.73
C VAL A 167 -2.72 -1.57 -4.46
N ILE A 168 -2.03 -0.84 -3.58
CA ILE A 168 -1.53 -1.38 -2.30
C ILE A 168 -2.71 -1.84 -1.44
N PHE A 169 -3.74 -1.01 -1.26
CA PHE A 169 -4.92 -1.36 -0.46
C PHE A 169 -5.71 -2.53 -1.06
N LYS A 170 -5.79 -2.60 -2.38
CA LYS A 170 -6.41 -3.74 -3.05
C LYS A 170 -5.64 -5.04 -2.81
N ALA A 171 -4.31 -5.00 -2.87
CA ALA A 171 -3.46 -6.16 -2.56
C ALA A 171 -3.64 -6.60 -1.10
N ILE A 172 -3.63 -5.65 -0.16
CA ILE A 172 -3.88 -5.91 1.26
C ILE A 172 -5.25 -6.58 1.46
N ARG A 173 -6.31 -6.02 0.88
CA ARG A 173 -7.66 -6.57 0.99
C ARG A 173 -7.75 -8.00 0.48
N ASN A 174 -7.21 -8.27 -0.70
CA ASN A 174 -7.26 -9.59 -1.31
C ASN A 174 -6.48 -10.62 -0.49
N HIS A 175 -5.31 -10.22 0.03
CA HIS A 175 -4.54 -11.07 0.93
C HIS A 175 -5.33 -11.41 2.21
N LEU A 176 -5.89 -10.39 2.86
CA LEU A 176 -6.68 -10.58 4.08
C LEU A 176 -7.91 -11.46 3.83
N ALA A 177 -8.65 -11.22 2.76
CA ALA A 177 -9.84 -12.01 2.41
C ALA A 177 -9.51 -13.49 2.12
N GLY A 178 -8.31 -13.78 1.61
CA GLY A 178 -7.89 -15.15 1.26
C GLY A 178 -7.15 -15.91 2.37
N ASN A 179 -6.55 -15.21 3.32
CA ASN A 179 -5.58 -15.81 4.24
C ASN A 179 -5.89 -15.59 5.73
N THR A 180 -6.76 -14.63 6.09
CA THR A 180 -7.05 -14.34 7.50
C THR A 180 -7.89 -15.44 8.16
N ILE A 181 -7.46 -15.88 9.32
CA ILE A 181 -8.18 -16.87 10.14
C ILE A 181 -9.16 -16.12 11.06
N GLY A 182 -10.45 -16.49 11.00
CA GLY A 182 -11.48 -15.99 11.92
C GLY A 182 -12.21 -14.71 11.52
N ALA A 183 -11.66 -13.88 10.64
CA ALA A 183 -12.31 -12.67 10.14
C ALA A 183 -12.67 -12.85 8.64
N THR A 184 -13.86 -13.35 8.36
CA THR A 184 -14.30 -13.66 6.99
C THR A 184 -15.23 -12.62 6.38
N ARG A 185 -15.70 -11.65 7.19
CA ARG A 185 -16.59 -10.58 6.72
C ARG A 185 -15.77 -9.38 6.29
N ASP A 186 -16.06 -8.87 5.11
CA ASP A 186 -15.38 -7.70 4.53
C ASP A 186 -15.44 -6.46 5.45
N GLU A 187 -16.53 -6.27 6.21
CA GLU A 187 -16.68 -5.19 7.19
C GLU A 187 -15.66 -5.28 8.34
N ILE A 188 -15.46 -6.51 8.88
CA ILE A 188 -14.48 -6.72 9.96
C ILE A 188 -13.06 -6.47 9.43
N LEU A 189 -12.73 -6.97 8.24
CA LEU A 189 -11.44 -6.72 7.61
C LEU A 189 -11.20 -5.23 7.36
N ALA A 190 -12.24 -4.52 6.90
CA ALA A 190 -12.17 -3.08 6.69
C ALA A 190 -11.93 -2.33 8.02
N GLN A 191 -12.65 -2.69 9.10
CA GLN A 191 -12.42 -2.11 10.42
C GLN A 191 -11.00 -2.35 10.93
N GLN A 192 -10.48 -3.56 10.74
CA GLN A 192 -9.12 -3.89 11.16
C GLN A 192 -8.07 -3.11 10.37
N LEU A 193 -8.26 -2.93 9.06
CA LEU A 193 -7.36 -2.11 8.26
C LEU A 193 -7.41 -0.64 8.68
N ILE A 194 -8.60 -0.10 8.96
CA ILE A 194 -8.76 1.27 9.50
C ILE A 194 -7.95 1.42 10.78
N ASN A 195 -8.03 0.48 11.72
CA ASN A 195 -7.27 0.52 12.96
C ASN A 195 -5.73 0.53 12.70
N LEU A 196 -5.26 -0.28 11.74
CA LEU A 196 -3.85 -0.30 11.35
C LEU A 196 -3.41 0.99 10.67
N ILE A 197 -4.28 1.61 9.85
CA ILE A 197 -3.99 2.89 9.21
C ILE A 197 -3.94 4.02 10.25
N PHE A 198 -4.80 4.00 11.25
CA PHE A 198 -4.68 4.93 12.38
C PHE A 198 -3.34 4.79 13.11
N CYS A 199 -2.87 3.55 13.33
CA CYS A 199 -1.53 3.31 13.87
C CYS A 199 -0.46 3.95 13.00
N LYS A 200 -0.54 3.78 11.69
CA LYS A 200 0.40 4.33 10.71
C LYS A 200 0.41 5.86 10.72
N ILE A 201 -0.77 6.49 10.64
CA ILE A 201 -0.92 7.96 10.67
C ILE A 201 -0.41 8.54 12.00
N TYR A 202 -0.78 7.90 13.12
CA TYR A 202 -0.33 8.33 14.44
C TYR A 202 1.20 8.28 14.55
N ASP A 203 1.80 7.17 14.14
CA ASP A 203 3.24 6.98 14.18
C ASP A 203 3.96 8.02 13.32
N GLU A 204 3.50 8.23 12.09
CA GLU A 204 4.05 9.27 11.22
C GLU A 204 3.91 10.69 11.81
N LYS A 205 2.77 10.99 12.46
CA LYS A 205 2.52 12.32 13.02
C LYS A 205 3.41 12.62 14.21
N PHE A 206 3.64 11.65 15.09
CA PHE A 206 4.31 11.86 16.38
C PHE A 206 5.78 11.41 16.42
N THR A 207 6.28 10.70 15.41
CA THR A 207 7.69 10.35 15.28
C THR A 207 8.46 11.52 14.66
N LYS A 208 9.66 11.84 15.20
CA LYS A 208 10.53 12.88 14.63
C LYS A 208 11.17 12.42 13.32
N PRO A 209 11.58 13.35 12.44
CA PRO A 209 12.14 13.01 11.12
C PRO A 209 13.30 12.01 11.16
N ASP A 210 14.18 12.12 12.16
CA ASP A 210 15.38 11.28 12.29
C ASP A 210 15.19 10.02 13.14
N GLU A 211 14.01 9.83 13.72
CA GLU A 211 13.67 8.65 14.52
C GLU A 211 13.09 7.55 13.65
N VAL A 212 13.36 6.29 14.05
CA VAL A 212 12.81 5.10 13.39
C VAL A 212 11.33 4.98 13.73
N VAL A 213 10.50 4.78 12.71
CA VAL A 213 9.06 4.58 12.88
C VAL A 213 8.75 3.29 13.65
N THR A 214 7.67 3.30 14.40
CA THR A 214 7.19 2.14 15.17
C THR A 214 6.37 1.18 14.29
N PHE A 215 5.64 1.75 13.29
CA PHE A 215 4.86 0.98 12.31
C PHE A 215 5.79 0.37 11.26
N ARG A 216 6.39 -0.76 11.60
CA ARG A 216 7.42 -1.43 10.80
C ARG A 216 7.44 -2.93 11.04
N ALA A 217 8.05 -3.67 10.12
CA ALA A 217 8.32 -5.09 10.23
C ALA A 217 9.75 -5.37 9.74
N GLY A 218 10.61 -5.81 10.63
CA GLY A 218 11.99 -6.15 10.32
C GLY A 218 12.13 -7.60 9.84
N ILE A 219 13.21 -7.87 9.11
CA ILE A 219 13.46 -9.20 8.53
C ILE A 219 13.74 -10.30 9.58
N ASN A 220 14.21 -9.92 10.76
CA ASN A 220 14.53 -10.84 11.84
C ASN A 220 13.48 -10.79 12.96
N GLU A 221 12.34 -10.15 12.74
CA GLU A 221 11.24 -10.06 13.69
C GLU A 221 10.18 -11.11 13.37
N SER A 222 9.73 -11.82 14.40
CA SER A 222 8.59 -12.73 14.24
C SER A 222 7.28 -11.95 14.07
N ALA A 223 6.31 -12.57 13.42
CA ALA A 223 4.97 -11.97 13.25
C ALA A 223 4.33 -11.59 14.61
N THR A 224 4.61 -12.37 15.66
CA THR A 224 4.11 -12.11 17.02
C THR A 224 4.73 -10.85 17.63
N GLU A 225 6.03 -10.63 17.45
CA GLU A 225 6.71 -9.41 17.93
C GLU A 225 6.20 -8.16 17.23
N VAL A 226 6.01 -8.24 15.91
CA VAL A 226 5.42 -7.15 15.13
C VAL A 226 3.99 -6.85 15.62
N THR A 227 3.15 -7.89 15.77
CA THR A 227 1.76 -7.73 16.25
C THR A 227 1.72 -7.08 17.63
N LYS A 228 2.57 -7.53 18.56
CA LYS A 228 2.65 -6.94 19.90
C LYS A 228 2.97 -5.43 19.83
N ARG A 229 3.98 -5.05 19.06
CA ARG A 229 4.36 -3.64 18.85
C ARG A 229 3.22 -2.81 18.26
N ILE A 230 2.52 -3.33 17.26
CA ILE A 230 1.39 -2.64 16.63
C ILE A 230 0.19 -2.53 17.58
N THR A 231 -0.07 -3.55 18.41
CA THR A 231 -1.11 -3.49 19.44
C THR A 231 -0.78 -2.43 20.50
N GLU A 232 0.47 -2.36 20.95
CA GLU A 232 0.92 -1.31 21.88
C GLU A 232 0.81 0.10 21.25
N LEU A 233 1.09 0.22 19.95
CA LEU A 233 0.89 1.47 19.21
C LEU A 233 -0.60 1.82 19.14
N PHE A 234 -1.49 0.85 18.89
CA PHE A 234 -2.92 1.07 18.83
C PHE A 234 -3.50 1.53 20.19
N GLU A 235 -2.99 1.02 21.32
CA GLU A 235 -3.40 1.53 22.63
C GLU A 235 -3.06 3.02 22.82
N LYS A 236 -1.93 3.50 22.29
CA LYS A 236 -1.61 4.93 22.26
C LYS A 236 -2.58 5.72 21.39
N VAL A 237 -2.95 5.16 20.23
CA VAL A 237 -3.94 5.75 19.32
C VAL A 237 -5.30 5.89 20.03
N LYS A 238 -5.81 4.83 20.66
CA LYS A 238 -7.06 4.84 21.45
C LYS A 238 -7.02 5.91 22.54
N SER A 239 -5.92 5.98 23.27
CA SER A 239 -5.75 6.97 24.33
C SER A 239 -5.82 8.42 23.82
N LYS A 240 -5.30 8.69 22.61
CA LYS A 240 -5.28 10.02 22.01
C LYS A 240 -6.60 10.39 21.33
N TYR A 241 -7.27 9.43 20.71
CA TYR A 241 -8.45 9.65 19.86
C TYR A 241 -9.70 8.95 20.42
N LYS A 242 -9.97 9.15 21.72
CA LYS A 242 -11.09 8.52 22.46
C LYS A 242 -12.47 8.80 21.90
N GLU A 243 -12.64 9.91 21.18
CA GLU A 243 -13.92 10.31 20.57
C GLU A 243 -14.18 9.62 19.22
N VAL A 244 -13.12 9.05 18.61
CA VAL A 244 -13.19 8.41 17.29
C VAL A 244 -13.12 6.90 17.42
N ILE A 245 -12.26 6.38 18.29
CA ILE A 245 -11.96 4.96 18.45
C ILE A 245 -12.56 4.51 19.78
N ASP A 246 -13.43 3.50 19.70
CA ASP A 246 -14.06 2.93 20.89
C ASP A 246 -13.02 2.18 21.76
N PHE A 247 -13.23 2.21 23.07
CA PHE A 247 -12.36 1.49 23.99
C PHE A 247 -12.34 -0.04 23.74
N SER A 248 -13.47 -0.57 23.25
CA SER A 248 -13.61 -1.98 22.87
C SER A 248 -12.88 -2.38 21.59
N ASP A 249 -12.48 -1.41 20.76
CA ASP A 249 -11.76 -1.67 19.52
C ASP A 249 -10.38 -2.30 19.81
N SER A 250 -10.01 -3.28 18.99
CA SER A 250 -8.74 -4.01 19.14
C SER A 250 -8.20 -4.43 17.78
N ILE A 251 -6.92 -4.74 17.72
CA ILE A 251 -6.31 -5.44 16.58
C ILE A 251 -6.60 -6.93 16.76
N SER A 252 -7.54 -7.46 15.99
CA SER A 252 -7.99 -8.86 16.06
C SER A 252 -7.52 -9.73 14.89
N LEU A 253 -6.75 -9.17 13.96
CA LEU A 253 -6.11 -9.94 12.89
C LEU A 253 -5.07 -10.90 13.48
N ASP A 254 -4.93 -12.06 12.84
CA ASP A 254 -3.82 -12.97 13.17
C ASP A 254 -2.46 -12.32 12.86
N SER A 255 -1.41 -12.81 13.54
CA SER A 255 -0.09 -12.18 13.47
C SER A 255 0.52 -12.16 12.07
N LYS A 256 0.22 -13.13 11.21
CA LYS A 256 0.71 -13.14 9.83
C LYS A 256 0.03 -12.08 9.00
N SER A 257 -1.26 -11.90 9.17
CA SER A 257 -2.04 -10.84 8.51
C SER A 257 -1.57 -9.45 8.94
N VAL A 258 -1.30 -9.24 10.24
CA VAL A 258 -0.70 -7.97 10.73
C VAL A 258 0.67 -7.74 10.12
N LEU A 259 1.54 -8.76 10.12
CA LEU A 259 2.88 -8.67 9.51
C LEU A 259 2.81 -8.28 8.04
N TYR A 260 1.90 -8.88 7.28
CA TYR A 260 1.69 -8.58 5.87
C TYR A 260 1.28 -7.12 5.66
N VAL A 261 0.24 -6.64 6.35
CA VAL A 261 -0.23 -5.26 6.21
C VAL A 261 0.85 -4.25 6.59
N VAL A 262 1.59 -4.52 7.67
CA VAL A 262 2.69 -3.65 8.10
C VAL A 262 3.81 -3.67 7.06
N GLY A 263 4.18 -4.83 6.53
CA GLY A 263 5.18 -4.98 5.48
C GLY A 263 4.84 -4.18 4.22
N GLU A 264 3.57 -4.22 3.80
CA GLU A 264 3.07 -3.50 2.62
C GLU A 264 3.10 -1.97 2.78
N LEU A 265 2.82 -1.47 3.97
CA LEU A 265 2.66 -0.03 4.23
C LEU A 265 3.89 0.65 4.83
N GLN A 266 4.84 -0.11 5.39
CA GLN A 266 5.94 0.46 6.19
C GLN A 266 6.84 1.44 5.43
N ASN A 267 7.02 1.27 4.13
CA ASN A 267 7.90 2.10 3.30
C ASN A 267 7.28 3.42 2.88
N TYR A 268 5.96 3.53 3.05
CA TYR A 268 5.20 4.68 2.54
C TYR A 268 4.82 5.64 3.65
N SER A 269 4.66 6.92 3.28
CA SER A 269 4.02 7.94 4.11
C SER A 269 2.60 8.17 3.63
N ILE A 270 1.63 7.91 4.51
CA ILE A 270 0.22 8.22 4.24
C ILE A 270 -0.05 9.71 4.46
N THR A 271 0.62 10.33 5.44
CA THR A 271 0.39 11.73 5.79
C THR A 271 0.91 12.73 4.75
N THR A 272 1.88 12.34 3.91
CA THR A 272 2.38 13.15 2.79
C THR A 272 1.67 12.86 1.47
N SER A 273 0.84 11.81 1.42
CA SER A 273 0.06 11.47 0.24
C SER A 273 -1.02 12.51 -0.03
N GLU A 274 -1.38 12.68 -1.30
CA GLU A 274 -2.53 13.51 -1.65
C GLU A 274 -3.79 12.97 -0.96
N ARG A 275 -4.54 13.86 -0.29
CA ARG A 275 -5.74 13.48 0.48
C ARG A 275 -6.76 12.72 -0.36
N ASP A 276 -6.90 13.11 -1.63
CA ASP A 276 -7.82 12.44 -2.55
C ASP A 276 -7.37 11.02 -2.89
N ALA A 277 -6.05 10.78 -3.04
CA ALA A 277 -5.52 9.44 -3.27
C ALA A 277 -5.74 8.51 -2.07
N VAL A 278 -5.59 9.01 -0.85
CA VAL A 278 -5.88 8.26 0.39
C VAL A 278 -7.37 7.92 0.46
N ALA A 279 -8.23 8.92 0.25
CA ALA A 279 -9.67 8.74 0.30
C ALA A 279 -10.17 7.79 -0.80
N ASP A 280 -9.64 7.85 -2.03
CA ASP A 280 -9.96 6.92 -3.13
C ASP A 280 -9.56 5.48 -2.82
N ALA A 281 -8.40 5.30 -2.19
CA ALA A 281 -7.93 3.99 -1.76
C ALA A 281 -8.85 3.41 -0.67
N PHE A 282 -9.27 4.24 0.29
CA PHE A 282 -10.24 3.88 1.33
C PHE A 282 -11.61 3.53 0.73
N GLU A 283 -12.18 4.38 -0.12
CA GLU A 283 -13.47 4.10 -0.78
C GLU A 283 -13.44 2.81 -1.58
N THR A 284 -12.31 2.52 -2.25
CA THR A 284 -12.16 1.26 -2.97
C THR A 284 -12.23 0.08 -2.01
N PHE A 285 -11.53 0.16 -0.86
CA PHE A 285 -11.51 -0.90 0.14
C PHE A 285 -12.88 -1.09 0.80
N ILE A 286 -13.49 0.00 1.26
CA ILE A 286 -14.80 0.00 1.91
C ILE A 286 -15.90 -0.40 0.93
N GLY A 287 -15.80 0.00 -0.34
CA GLY A 287 -16.76 -0.37 -1.38
C GLY A 287 -16.90 -1.88 -1.58
N TYR A 288 -15.86 -2.65 -1.29
CA TYR A 288 -15.96 -4.12 -1.23
C TYR A 288 -16.73 -4.61 -0.01
N ALA A 289 -16.50 -4.00 1.16
CA ALA A 289 -17.21 -4.34 2.40
C ALA A 289 -18.72 -4.08 2.28
N LEU A 290 -19.11 -3.00 1.61
CA LEU A 290 -20.50 -2.61 1.44
C LEU A 290 -21.23 -3.37 0.33
N LYS A 291 -20.54 -3.90 -0.67
CA LYS A 291 -21.17 -4.70 -1.77
C LYS A 291 -21.79 -6.02 -1.29
N GLY A 292 -21.47 -6.46 -0.08
CA GLY A 292 -21.92 -7.75 0.47
C GLY A 292 -23.37 -7.84 0.92
N GLY A 293 -24.22 -6.78 0.85
CA GLY A 293 -25.61 -7.03 1.23
C GLY A 293 -26.59 -5.88 1.44
N GLN A 294 -26.23 -4.62 1.50
CA GLN A 294 -27.17 -3.60 1.94
C GLN A 294 -27.51 -2.49 0.94
N GLY A 295 -27.08 -2.58 -0.33
CA GLY A 295 -27.47 -1.59 -1.35
C GLY A 295 -26.97 -0.16 -1.07
N GLN A 296 -25.93 0.00 -0.27
CA GLN A 296 -25.32 1.29 0.01
C GLN A 296 -24.49 1.73 -1.18
N PHE A 297 -24.75 2.93 -1.70
CA PHE A 297 -24.02 3.52 -2.82
C PHE A 297 -23.35 4.82 -2.38
N PHE A 298 -22.09 4.99 -2.74
CA PHE A 298 -21.43 6.27 -2.57
C PHE A 298 -21.92 7.26 -3.63
N THR A 299 -22.20 8.48 -3.21
CA THR A 299 -22.45 9.56 -4.17
C THR A 299 -21.17 9.85 -4.96
N PRO A 300 -21.23 9.88 -6.30
CA PRO A 300 -20.03 10.17 -7.10
C PRO A 300 -19.39 11.50 -6.70
N ARG A 301 -18.08 11.55 -6.54
CA ARG A 301 -17.34 12.73 -6.06
C ARG A 301 -17.59 13.98 -6.89
N ASN A 302 -17.67 13.84 -8.22
CA ASN A 302 -17.97 14.97 -9.11
C ASN A 302 -19.34 15.61 -8.77
N VAL A 303 -20.31 14.82 -8.34
CA VAL A 303 -21.63 15.30 -7.89
C VAL A 303 -21.51 15.99 -6.52
N VAL A 304 -20.79 15.37 -5.57
CA VAL A 304 -20.52 15.97 -4.26
C VAL A 304 -19.83 17.32 -4.42
N ASN A 305 -18.76 17.39 -5.20
CA ASN A 305 -18.01 18.61 -5.48
C ASN A 305 -18.86 19.70 -6.13
N LEU A 306 -19.73 19.32 -7.07
CA LEU A 306 -20.64 20.26 -7.68
C LEU A 306 -21.61 20.86 -6.67
N ILE A 307 -22.22 20.02 -5.83
CA ILE A 307 -23.17 20.45 -4.80
C ILE A 307 -22.51 21.37 -3.79
N ILE A 308 -21.30 21.01 -3.30
CA ILE A 308 -20.58 21.84 -2.33
C ILE A 308 -20.19 23.20 -2.92
N LYS A 309 -19.77 23.25 -4.20
CA LYS A 309 -19.51 24.53 -4.87
C LYS A 309 -20.76 25.39 -5.06
N ILE A 310 -21.94 24.79 -5.22
CA ILE A 310 -23.21 25.52 -5.31
C ILE A 310 -23.64 26.05 -3.95
N ILE A 311 -23.50 25.22 -2.89
CA ILE A 311 -23.86 25.61 -1.52
C ILE A 311 -22.88 26.65 -0.99
N ASP A 312 -21.58 26.51 -1.34
CA ASP A 312 -20.47 27.39 -0.95
C ASP A 312 -20.41 27.67 0.56
N PRO A 313 -20.32 26.60 1.41
CA PRO A 313 -20.40 26.75 2.86
C PRO A 313 -19.24 27.59 3.40
N LYS A 314 -19.55 28.49 4.36
CA LYS A 314 -18.59 29.42 4.97
C LYS A 314 -18.08 28.91 6.32
N PRO A 315 -16.92 29.40 6.81
CA PRO A 315 -16.34 28.95 8.08
C PRO A 315 -17.22 29.19 9.32
N ASP A 316 -18.10 30.17 9.29
CA ASP A 316 -18.99 30.55 10.38
C ASP A 316 -20.38 29.88 10.30
N GLU A 317 -20.66 29.09 9.27
CA GLU A 317 -21.94 28.40 9.10
C GLU A 317 -21.91 27.01 9.74
N LEU A 318 -23.08 26.55 10.18
CA LEU A 318 -23.29 25.18 10.67
C LEU A 318 -23.79 24.31 9.53
N LEU A 319 -23.10 23.19 9.30
CA LEU A 319 -23.44 22.23 8.29
C LEU A 319 -23.78 20.88 8.92
N ILE A 320 -24.92 20.31 8.54
CA ILE A 320 -25.34 18.97 8.95
C ILE A 320 -25.69 18.12 7.75
N ASP A 321 -25.15 16.88 7.73
CA ASP A 321 -25.59 15.82 6.83
C ASP A 321 -26.37 14.77 7.64
N PRO A 322 -27.70 14.67 7.48
CA PRO A 322 -28.53 13.78 8.28
C PRO A 322 -28.45 12.31 7.89
N ALA A 323 -27.73 11.96 6.83
CA ALA A 323 -27.53 10.60 6.35
C ALA A 323 -26.13 10.48 5.71
N CYS A 324 -25.09 10.79 6.50
CA CYS A 324 -23.76 11.10 5.97
C CYS A 324 -23.02 9.91 5.39
N GLY A 325 -23.45 8.67 5.65
CA GLY A 325 -22.76 7.48 5.15
C GLY A 325 -21.28 7.48 5.59
N SER A 326 -20.38 7.40 4.62
CA SER A 326 -18.91 7.50 4.83
C SER A 326 -18.40 8.95 4.97
N GLY A 327 -19.28 9.94 5.04
CA GLY A 327 -18.91 11.33 5.22
C GLY A 327 -18.49 12.09 3.97
N GLY A 328 -18.80 11.61 2.77
CA GLY A 328 -18.35 12.22 1.53
C GLY A 328 -18.66 13.71 1.41
N PHE A 329 -19.91 14.12 1.72
CA PHE A 329 -20.31 15.54 1.75
C PHE A 329 -19.62 16.32 2.86
N LEU A 330 -19.48 15.72 4.05
CA LEU A 330 -18.86 16.39 5.21
C LEU A 330 -17.38 16.67 4.94
N VAL A 331 -16.64 15.68 4.43
CA VAL A 331 -15.23 15.81 4.12
C VAL A 331 -14.99 16.85 3.02
N GLU A 332 -15.80 16.84 1.97
CA GLU A 332 -15.64 17.80 0.86
C GLU A 332 -16.02 19.22 1.28
N SER A 333 -17.07 19.37 2.13
CA SER A 333 -17.39 20.66 2.75
C SER A 333 -16.25 21.19 3.60
N LEU A 334 -15.66 20.32 4.41
CA LEU A 334 -14.52 20.68 5.27
C LEU A 334 -13.30 21.12 4.44
N LYS A 335 -12.98 20.43 3.35
CA LYS A 335 -11.92 20.82 2.42
C LYS A 335 -12.20 22.19 1.80
N HIS A 336 -13.42 22.43 1.36
CA HIS A 336 -13.84 23.70 0.77
C HIS A 336 -13.66 24.85 1.77
N ILE A 337 -14.17 24.70 2.99
CA ILE A 337 -14.05 25.69 4.07
C ILE A 337 -12.57 25.91 4.44
N TRP A 338 -11.77 24.85 4.58
CA TRP A 338 -10.36 24.94 4.89
C TRP A 338 -9.55 25.67 3.81
N SER A 339 -9.91 25.47 2.53
CA SER A 339 -9.29 26.21 1.43
C SER A 339 -9.60 27.71 1.51
N SER A 340 -10.81 28.08 1.91
CA SER A 340 -11.18 29.46 2.17
C SER A 340 -10.39 30.06 3.35
N LEU A 341 -10.26 29.33 4.46
CA LEU A 341 -9.43 29.74 5.61
C LEU A 341 -7.95 29.90 5.25
N GLU A 342 -7.39 29.03 4.41
CA GLU A 342 -6.01 29.15 3.90
C GLU A 342 -5.82 30.43 3.07
N GLN A 343 -6.81 30.80 2.29
CA GLN A 343 -6.80 32.04 1.51
C GLN A 343 -6.87 33.26 2.41
N GLN A 344 -7.76 33.26 3.39
CA GLN A 344 -7.85 34.34 4.40
C GLN A 344 -6.57 34.45 5.22
N ALA A 345 -5.99 33.33 5.65
CA ALA A 345 -4.74 33.32 6.40
C ALA A 345 -3.58 33.94 5.62
N LYS A 346 -3.51 33.73 4.31
CA LYS A 346 -2.52 34.38 3.43
C LYS A 346 -2.77 35.88 3.29
N GLU A 347 -4.03 36.29 3.15
CA GLU A 347 -4.42 37.69 2.99
C GLU A 347 -4.16 38.51 4.27
N PHE A 348 -4.48 37.91 5.44
CA PHE A 348 -4.34 38.57 6.74
C PHE A 348 -3.07 38.19 7.50
N ASN A 349 -2.12 37.45 6.86
CA ASN A 349 -0.84 37.03 7.46
C ASN A 349 -1.02 36.28 8.80
N TRP A 350 -1.94 35.35 8.88
CA TRP A 350 -2.11 34.52 10.08
C TRP A 350 -0.89 33.65 10.35
N SER A 351 -0.66 33.33 11.62
CA SER A 351 0.33 32.30 11.99
C SER A 351 -0.20 30.90 11.61
N GLU A 352 0.70 29.97 11.38
CA GLU A 352 0.36 28.57 11.10
C GLU A 352 -0.45 27.95 12.26
N LEU A 353 -0.16 28.34 13.50
CA LEU A 353 -0.91 27.93 14.68
C LEU A 353 -2.35 28.43 14.63
N ALA A 354 -2.57 29.71 14.37
CA ALA A 354 -3.93 30.28 14.28
C ALA A 354 -4.76 29.62 13.17
N LEU A 355 -4.18 29.39 11.99
CA LEU A 355 -4.85 28.67 10.91
C LEU A 355 -5.22 27.24 11.32
N THR A 356 -4.34 26.55 12.04
CA THR A 356 -4.59 25.18 12.50
C THR A 356 -5.72 25.16 13.55
N GLU A 357 -5.77 26.13 14.46
CA GLU A 357 -6.81 26.28 15.48
C GLU A 357 -8.17 26.54 14.82
N GLU A 358 -8.26 27.45 13.86
CA GLU A 358 -9.50 27.76 13.13
C GLU A 358 -9.98 26.55 12.32
N LYS A 359 -9.11 25.88 11.60
CA LYS A 359 -9.47 24.63 10.89
C LYS A 359 -10.01 23.57 11.83
N THR A 360 -9.41 23.43 13.00
CA THR A 360 -9.82 22.46 14.01
C THR A 360 -11.16 22.85 14.61
N ALA A 361 -11.36 24.14 14.90
CA ALA A 361 -12.62 24.66 15.45
C ALA A 361 -13.80 24.41 14.50
N VAL A 362 -13.64 24.67 13.20
CA VAL A 362 -14.67 24.35 12.18
C VAL A 362 -14.99 22.87 12.17
N ALA A 363 -14.00 21.99 12.15
CA ALA A 363 -14.21 20.55 12.12
C ALA A 363 -14.98 20.05 13.37
N ILE A 364 -14.65 20.58 14.55
CA ILE A 364 -15.24 20.14 15.82
C ILE A 364 -16.62 20.77 16.05
N HIS A 365 -16.82 22.05 15.69
CA HIS A 365 -18.00 22.79 16.12
C HIS A 365 -19.03 23.00 15.01
N ASN A 366 -18.62 23.09 13.75
CA ASN A 366 -19.48 23.54 12.67
C ASN A 366 -19.98 22.41 11.74
N ILE A 367 -19.28 21.27 11.73
CA ILE A 367 -19.64 20.13 10.87
C ILE A 367 -20.28 19.02 11.70
N ARG A 368 -21.43 18.51 11.25
CA ARG A 368 -22.15 17.42 11.91
C ARG A 368 -22.64 16.40 10.90
N GLY A 369 -22.53 15.12 11.25
CA GLY A 369 -23.09 14.01 10.49
C GLY A 369 -23.97 13.13 11.37
N ILE A 370 -25.03 12.58 10.79
CA ILE A 370 -25.84 11.52 11.41
C ILE A 370 -25.70 10.28 10.53
N GLU A 371 -25.29 9.18 11.15
CA GLU A 371 -25.18 7.88 10.49
C GLU A 371 -25.71 6.80 11.43
N LYS A 372 -26.56 5.92 10.90
CA LYS A 372 -27.17 4.82 11.64
C LYS A 372 -26.23 3.62 11.71
N ASP A 373 -25.45 3.40 10.66
CA ASP A 373 -24.51 2.28 10.57
C ASP A 373 -23.26 2.59 11.38
N GLU A 374 -22.92 1.70 12.33
CA GLU A 374 -21.80 1.89 13.23
C GLU A 374 -20.45 1.90 12.50
N PHE A 375 -20.29 1.01 11.51
CA PHE A 375 -19.08 0.95 10.71
C PHE A 375 -18.86 2.22 9.88
N LEU A 376 -19.91 2.69 9.17
CA LEU A 376 -19.83 3.94 8.40
C LEU A 376 -19.64 5.16 9.30
N SER A 377 -20.25 5.19 10.48
CA SER A 377 -20.02 6.25 11.48
C SER A 377 -18.55 6.34 11.90
N LYS A 378 -17.88 5.20 12.10
CA LYS A 378 -16.43 5.15 12.39
C LYS A 378 -15.58 5.63 11.20
N VAL A 379 -15.95 5.21 9.98
CA VAL A 379 -15.27 5.67 8.75
C VAL A 379 -15.36 7.19 8.61
N THR A 380 -16.53 7.77 8.88
CA THR A 380 -16.74 9.23 8.79
C THR A 380 -15.91 10.01 9.80
N LYS A 381 -15.70 9.45 11.00
CA LYS A 381 -14.89 10.08 12.05
C LYS A 381 -13.38 9.94 11.79
N ALA A 382 -12.97 8.93 11.01
CA ALA A 382 -11.59 8.63 10.65
C ALA A 382 -11.01 9.60 9.63
#